data_4e133ed636efc96033ee4f308aa5e9c5
#
_entry.id   4e133ed636efc96033ee4f308aa5e9c5
#
_cell.length_a   1.000
_cell.length_b   1.000
_cell.length_c   1.000
_cell.angle_alpha   90.00
_cell.angle_beta   90.00
_cell.angle_gamma   90.00
#
_symmetry.space_group_name_H-M   'P 1'
#
loop_
_entity.id
_entity.type
_entity.pdbx_description
1 polymer ?
#
loop_
_entity_poly.entity_id
_entity_poly.type
_entity_poly.pdbx_seq_one_letter_code
_entity_poly.pdbx_strand_id
1 'polypeptide(L)'
;LLVGEGSTDAAAHGYAEIFNESTFALYEINLYTRICAICQPLSILQWQLTSDYSLLWGDGIYGSKGPLRPTQRFWNIKQLASTPADALAIPVSSSKKNVICAAFGNMVRGEYAVHMVNNGADCEAVISGIPAEVKELKVYVTNTKDCMKETAVKVENGLVRVHLPAISFITLLSDK
;
A
#
# COMPACT_ATOMS: atom_id res chain seq x y z
N LEU A 1 -12.15 -15.68 2.96
CA LEU A 1 -10.73 -15.95 3.17
C LEU A 1 -10.16 -14.93 4.16
N LEU A 2 -9.41 -15.39 5.15
CA LEU A 2 -8.62 -14.56 6.06
C LEU A 2 -7.15 -14.95 5.88
N VAL A 3 -6.27 -13.96 5.84
CA VAL A 3 -4.84 -14.17 6.04
C VAL A 3 -4.58 -13.93 7.53
N GLY A 4 -4.55 -15.01 8.30
CA GLY A 4 -4.48 -14.97 9.77
C GLY A 4 -3.10 -14.59 10.30
N GLU A 5 -2.07 -14.72 9.46
CA GLU A 5 -0.72 -14.26 9.74
C GLU A 5 -0.06 -13.89 8.42
N GLY A 6 0.17 -12.62 8.22
CA GLY A 6 0.80 -12.08 7.02
C GLY A 6 2.20 -11.60 7.34
N SER A 7 3.19 -12.26 6.76
CA SER A 7 4.58 -11.80 6.70
C SER A 7 5.24 -12.42 5.48
N THR A 8 6.34 -11.86 5.06
CA THR A 8 7.21 -12.50 4.10
C THR A 8 8.36 -13.13 4.85
N ASP A 9 8.48 -14.45 4.75
CA ASP A 9 9.62 -15.17 5.32
C ASP A 9 10.86 -14.78 4.54
N ALA A 10 11.52 -13.76 5.03
CA ALA A 10 12.87 -13.46 4.61
C ALA A 10 13.80 -14.32 5.45
N ALA A 11 15.00 -14.55 4.98
CA ALA A 11 16.07 -15.17 5.78
C ALA A 11 16.44 -14.25 6.97
N ALA A 12 15.45 -13.83 7.73
CA ALA A 12 15.53 -12.88 8.83
C ALA A 12 16.48 -13.34 9.93
N HIS A 13 16.58 -14.64 10.10
CA HIS A 13 17.51 -15.24 11.04
C HIS A 13 18.98 -15.14 10.60
N GLY A 14 19.23 -14.86 9.32
CA GLY A 14 20.59 -14.65 8.79
C GLY A 14 20.93 -13.18 8.50
N TYR A 15 19.92 -12.34 8.23
CA TYR A 15 20.11 -10.92 7.89
C TYR A 15 18.91 -10.10 8.33
N ALA A 16 18.90 -9.73 9.60
CA ALA A 16 17.76 -9.03 10.20
C ALA A 16 17.54 -7.61 9.64
N GLU A 17 18.60 -6.93 9.19
CA GLU A 17 18.53 -5.59 8.58
C GLU A 17 17.64 -5.52 7.33
N ILE A 18 17.34 -6.66 6.71
CA ILE A 18 16.44 -6.73 5.55
C ILE A 18 15.08 -6.08 5.82
N PHE A 19 14.58 -6.19 7.05
CA PHE A 19 13.30 -5.58 7.44
C PHE A 19 13.31 -4.05 7.45
N ASN A 20 14.50 -3.45 7.43
CA ASN A 20 14.69 -2.00 7.33
C ASN A 20 14.96 -1.54 5.88
N GLU A 21 15.08 -2.47 4.93
CA GLU A 21 15.38 -2.16 3.54
C GLU A 21 14.12 -1.80 2.74
N SER A 22 14.25 -0.78 1.91
CA SER A 22 13.17 -0.33 1.01
C SER A 22 12.81 -1.36 -0.06
N THR A 23 13.77 -2.13 -0.52
CA THR A 23 13.58 -3.22 -1.50
C THR A 23 12.68 -4.30 -0.93
N PHE A 24 12.88 -4.68 0.32
CA PHE A 24 12.05 -5.65 1.01
C PHE A 24 10.65 -5.08 1.31
N ALA A 25 10.58 -3.81 1.73
CA ALA A 25 9.30 -3.13 1.93
C ALA A 25 8.45 -3.08 0.64
N LEU A 26 9.10 -2.86 -0.51
CA LEU A 26 8.43 -2.89 -1.81
C LEU A 26 7.98 -4.32 -2.17
N TYR A 27 8.82 -5.32 -1.94
CA TYR A 27 8.49 -6.72 -2.18
C TYR A 27 7.26 -7.16 -1.38
N GLU A 28 7.24 -6.85 -0.08
CA GLU A 28 6.12 -7.19 0.82
C GLU A 28 4.81 -6.53 0.38
N ILE A 29 4.81 -5.25 0.07
CA ILE A 29 3.58 -4.55 -0.34
C ILE A 29 3.11 -5.00 -1.74
N ASN A 30 4.02 -5.41 -2.63
CA ASN A 30 3.66 -6.06 -3.88
C ASN A 30 2.88 -7.36 -3.63
N LEU A 31 3.38 -8.19 -2.71
CA LEU A 31 2.72 -9.44 -2.35
C LEU A 31 1.31 -9.17 -1.82
N TYR A 32 1.17 -8.23 -0.88
CA TYR A 32 -0.13 -7.90 -0.29
C TYR A 32 -1.11 -7.30 -1.31
N THR A 33 -0.64 -6.40 -2.15
CA THR A 33 -1.48 -5.83 -3.23
C THR A 33 -1.96 -6.92 -4.19
N ARG A 34 -1.10 -7.90 -4.54
CA ARG A 34 -1.49 -9.05 -5.37
C ARG A 34 -2.47 -9.98 -4.65
N ILE A 35 -2.26 -10.26 -3.37
CA ILE A 35 -3.21 -11.05 -2.56
C ILE A 35 -4.58 -10.35 -2.55
N CYS A 36 -4.61 -9.05 -2.33
CA CYS A 36 -5.83 -8.27 -2.38
C CYS A 36 -6.52 -8.34 -3.74
N ALA A 37 -5.76 -8.20 -4.83
CA ALA A 37 -6.32 -8.21 -6.19
C ALA A 37 -6.85 -9.59 -6.62
N ILE A 38 -6.18 -10.67 -6.23
CA ILE A 38 -6.45 -12.03 -6.72
C ILE A 38 -7.34 -12.81 -5.75
N CYS A 39 -6.99 -12.80 -4.46
CA CYS A 39 -7.64 -13.62 -3.44
C CYS A 39 -8.79 -12.91 -2.75
N GLN A 40 -8.83 -11.57 -2.81
CA GLN A 40 -9.87 -10.73 -2.21
C GLN A 40 -10.17 -11.12 -0.74
N PRO A 41 -9.15 -11.14 0.14
CA PRO A 41 -9.33 -11.56 1.52
C PRO A 41 -10.19 -10.55 2.28
N LEU A 42 -10.90 -11.04 3.30
CA LEU A 42 -11.62 -10.17 4.23
C LEU A 42 -10.68 -9.37 5.13
N SER A 43 -9.51 -9.92 5.40
CA SER A 43 -8.49 -9.28 6.23
C SER A 43 -7.12 -9.90 5.99
N ILE A 44 -6.08 -9.11 6.25
CA ILE A 44 -4.68 -9.54 6.36
C ILE A 44 -4.20 -9.07 7.73
N LEU A 45 -3.81 -9.99 8.61
CA LEU A 45 -3.23 -9.69 9.90
C LEU A 45 -1.71 -9.71 9.77
N GLN A 46 -1.10 -8.54 9.83
CA GLN A 46 0.36 -8.39 9.71
C GLN A 46 1.09 -8.97 10.92
N TRP A 47 2.02 -9.84 10.69
CA TRP A 47 2.99 -10.31 11.66
C TRP A 47 4.35 -9.65 11.40
N GLN A 48 4.86 -8.76 12.26
CA GLN A 48 4.22 -8.16 13.43
C GLN A 48 4.72 -6.74 13.65
N LEU A 49 4.16 -6.02 14.63
CA LEU A 49 4.52 -4.63 14.85
C LEU A 49 5.94 -4.48 15.40
N THR A 50 6.32 -5.32 16.37
CA THR A 50 7.64 -5.34 17.04
C THR A 50 8.17 -6.76 17.13
N SER A 51 9.42 -6.95 17.61
CA SER A 51 10.08 -8.26 17.71
C SER A 51 10.44 -8.84 16.32
N ASP A 52 10.33 -10.16 16.13
CA ASP A 52 10.64 -10.80 14.86
C ASP A 52 9.74 -10.30 13.74
N TYR A 53 10.27 -10.09 12.54
CA TYR A 53 9.55 -9.53 11.39
C TYR A 53 8.99 -8.12 11.61
N SER A 54 9.61 -7.37 12.52
CA SER A 54 9.11 -6.08 12.97
C SER A 54 8.87 -5.07 11.85
N LEU A 55 7.75 -4.34 11.95
CA LEU A 55 7.48 -3.14 11.16
C LEU A 55 8.22 -1.91 11.72
N LEU A 56 8.65 -1.99 12.98
CA LEU A 56 9.41 -0.93 13.66
C LEU A 56 10.88 -1.34 13.78
N TRP A 57 11.77 -0.36 13.94
CA TRP A 57 13.20 -0.54 14.08
C TRP A 57 13.74 0.33 15.21
N GLY A 58 14.74 -0.15 15.93
CA GLY A 58 15.28 0.52 17.12
C GLY A 58 14.96 -0.23 18.40
N ASP A 59 15.37 0.31 19.55
CA ASP A 59 15.07 -0.19 20.90
C ASP A 59 15.41 -1.68 21.13
N GLY A 60 16.55 -2.12 20.58
CA GLY A 60 17.04 -3.51 20.73
C GLY A 60 16.45 -4.51 19.73
N ILE A 61 15.49 -4.15 18.89
CA ILE A 61 14.97 -5.03 17.84
C ILE A 61 16.13 -5.48 16.96
N TYR A 62 16.39 -6.79 16.89
CA TYR A 62 17.55 -7.39 16.21
C TYR A 62 18.91 -6.77 16.61
N GLY A 63 19.06 -6.32 17.85
CA GLY A 63 20.27 -5.65 18.33
C GLY A 63 20.45 -4.23 17.80
N SER A 64 19.45 -3.65 17.15
CA SER A 64 19.47 -2.27 16.69
C SER A 64 19.57 -1.29 17.86
N LYS A 65 20.23 -0.15 17.61
CA LYS A 65 20.41 0.93 18.60
C LYS A 65 19.51 2.12 18.26
N GLY A 66 19.25 2.94 19.27
CA GLY A 66 18.50 4.18 19.15
C GLY A 66 17.00 3.99 19.41
N PRO A 67 16.22 5.07 19.30
CA PRO A 67 14.80 5.04 19.60
C PRO A 67 14.03 4.21 18.58
N LEU A 68 12.90 3.68 19.01
CA LEU A 68 11.97 2.98 18.14
C LEU A 68 11.45 3.92 17.06
N ARG A 69 11.50 3.50 15.80
CA ARG A 69 11.05 4.27 14.64
C ARG A 69 10.33 3.40 13.61
N PRO A 70 9.37 3.95 12.88
CA PRO A 70 8.72 3.23 11.78
C PRO A 70 9.70 3.01 10.62
N THR A 71 9.64 1.84 10.00
CA THR A 71 10.31 1.53 8.74
C THR A 71 9.42 1.91 7.56
N GLN A 72 9.91 1.76 6.32
CA GLN A 72 9.06 1.91 5.13
C GLN A 72 7.94 0.85 5.10
N ARG A 73 8.18 -0.37 5.62
CA ARG A 73 7.17 -1.41 5.76
C ARG A 73 5.98 -0.94 6.60
N PHE A 74 6.25 -0.29 7.74
CA PHE A 74 5.20 0.29 8.59
C PHE A 74 4.33 1.27 7.79
N TRP A 75 4.94 2.16 7.03
CA TRP A 75 4.20 3.15 6.25
C TRP A 75 3.39 2.50 5.12
N ASN A 76 3.94 1.50 4.44
CA ASN A 76 3.22 0.71 3.44
C ASN A 76 1.98 0.02 4.04
N ILE A 77 2.13 -0.64 5.18
CA ILE A 77 1.01 -1.33 5.85
C ILE A 77 -0.03 -0.33 6.36
N LYS A 78 0.41 0.76 6.98
CA LYS A 78 -0.49 1.83 7.41
C LYS A 78 -1.28 2.42 6.23
N GLN A 79 -0.62 2.61 5.09
CA GLN A 79 -1.25 3.11 3.87
C GLN A 79 -2.23 2.09 3.28
N LEU A 80 -1.90 0.79 3.25
CA LEU A 80 -2.84 -0.26 2.85
C LEU A 80 -4.05 -0.35 3.80
N ALA A 81 -3.83 -0.17 5.10
CA ALA A 81 -4.88 -0.16 6.12
C ALA A 81 -5.83 1.06 6.04
N SER A 82 -5.54 2.05 5.18
CA SER A 82 -6.50 3.13 4.87
C SER A 82 -7.67 2.69 3.98
N THR A 83 -7.67 1.43 3.51
CA THR A 83 -8.82 0.83 2.83
C THR A 83 -10.09 1.05 3.67
N PRO A 84 -11.20 1.57 3.10
CA PRO A 84 -12.44 1.79 3.84
C PRO A 84 -12.94 0.51 4.52
N ALA A 85 -13.44 0.65 5.75
CA ALA A 85 -14.01 -0.49 6.47
C ALA A 85 -15.23 -1.06 5.71
N ASP A 86 -15.40 -2.37 5.75
CA ASP A 86 -16.46 -3.11 5.05
C ASP A 86 -16.45 -2.90 3.53
N ALA A 87 -15.31 -2.46 2.97
CA ALA A 87 -15.16 -2.35 1.53
C ALA A 87 -15.02 -3.74 0.88
N LEU A 88 -15.62 -3.89 -0.28
CA LEU A 88 -15.49 -5.06 -1.13
C LEU A 88 -14.48 -4.80 -2.24
N ALA A 89 -13.80 -5.85 -2.70
CA ALA A 89 -12.90 -5.75 -3.82
C ALA A 89 -13.65 -5.35 -5.11
N ILE A 90 -13.07 -4.43 -5.86
CA ILE A 90 -13.57 -3.97 -7.16
C ILE A 90 -12.59 -4.46 -8.23
N PRO A 91 -13.08 -5.06 -9.33
CA PRO A 91 -12.22 -5.44 -10.43
C PRO A 91 -11.46 -4.23 -10.99
N VAL A 92 -10.14 -4.35 -11.05
CA VAL A 92 -9.25 -3.32 -11.59
C VAL A 92 -8.12 -3.98 -12.37
N SER A 93 -7.65 -3.33 -13.42
CA SER A 93 -6.51 -3.79 -14.21
C SER A 93 -5.59 -2.65 -14.59
N SER A 94 -4.33 -2.96 -14.79
CA SER A 94 -3.32 -2.02 -15.29
C SER A 94 -2.86 -2.43 -16.69
N SER A 95 -2.76 -1.46 -17.60
CA SER A 95 -2.13 -1.66 -18.91
C SER A 95 -0.60 -1.73 -18.82
N LYS A 96 0.00 -1.34 -17.68
CA LYS A 96 1.44 -1.36 -17.44
C LYS A 96 1.82 -2.60 -16.62
N LYS A 97 2.69 -3.46 -17.17
CA LYS A 97 3.12 -4.71 -16.52
C LYS A 97 3.86 -4.50 -15.18
N ASN A 98 4.50 -3.35 -15.02
CA ASN A 98 5.24 -2.98 -13.81
C ASN A 98 4.38 -2.24 -12.76
N VAL A 99 3.09 -2.03 -13.02
CA VAL A 99 2.15 -1.46 -12.04
C VAL A 99 1.15 -2.52 -11.62
N ILE A 100 1.21 -2.91 -10.36
CA ILE A 100 0.26 -3.82 -9.73
C ILE A 100 -0.80 -2.99 -9.03
N CYS A 101 -2.07 -3.35 -9.12
CA CYS A 101 -3.16 -2.59 -8.52
C CYS A 101 -4.22 -3.49 -7.89
N ALA A 102 -4.86 -2.96 -6.84
CA ALA A 102 -6.05 -3.50 -6.21
C ALA A 102 -7.00 -2.34 -5.89
N ALA A 103 -8.30 -2.56 -6.03
CA ALA A 103 -9.30 -1.55 -5.73
C ALA A 103 -10.38 -2.09 -4.80
N PHE A 104 -10.91 -1.22 -3.96
CA PHE A 104 -11.92 -1.52 -2.95
C PHE A 104 -12.97 -0.43 -2.90
N GLY A 105 -14.21 -0.80 -2.55
CA GLY A 105 -15.28 0.17 -2.36
C GLY A 105 -16.32 -0.28 -1.36
N ASN A 106 -16.72 0.65 -0.51
CA ASN A 106 -17.95 0.55 0.27
C ASN A 106 -19.03 1.34 -0.45
N MET A 107 -19.84 0.66 -1.26
CA MET A 107 -20.85 1.30 -2.11
C MET A 107 -21.95 1.98 -1.29
N VAL A 108 -22.20 1.51 -0.07
CA VAL A 108 -23.23 2.10 0.81
C VAL A 108 -22.77 3.46 1.34
N ARG A 109 -21.47 3.58 1.64
CA ARG A 109 -20.90 4.83 2.15
C ARG A 109 -20.29 5.73 1.08
N GLY A 110 -20.17 5.23 -0.16
CA GLY A 110 -19.50 5.97 -1.24
C GLY A 110 -18.00 6.15 -1.02
N GLU A 111 -17.36 5.21 -0.31
CA GLU A 111 -15.94 5.26 0.03
C GLU A 111 -15.14 4.29 -0.84
N TYR A 112 -14.09 4.78 -1.47
CA TYR A 112 -13.30 4.00 -2.43
C TYR A 112 -11.81 4.13 -2.16
N ALA A 113 -11.07 3.06 -2.42
CA ALA A 113 -9.61 3.05 -2.39
C ALA A 113 -9.04 2.34 -3.63
N VAL A 114 -7.98 2.89 -4.20
CA VAL A 114 -7.17 2.23 -5.23
C VAL A 114 -5.73 2.21 -4.76
N HIS A 115 -5.19 1.01 -4.57
CA HIS A 115 -3.80 0.77 -4.20
C HIS A 115 -3.00 0.38 -5.43
N MET A 116 -1.85 0.99 -5.62
CA MET A 116 -0.95 0.72 -6.75
C MET A 116 0.49 0.61 -6.28
N VAL A 117 1.21 -0.37 -6.81
CA VAL A 117 2.66 -0.47 -6.64
C VAL A 117 3.32 -0.24 -8.00
N ASN A 118 4.11 0.81 -8.12
CA ASN A 118 4.93 1.06 -9.29
C ASN A 118 6.33 0.45 -9.08
N ASN A 119 6.62 -0.62 -9.81
CA ASN A 119 7.90 -1.33 -9.79
C ASN A 119 8.89 -0.83 -10.85
N GLY A 120 8.57 0.27 -11.52
CA GLY A 120 9.37 0.82 -12.61
C GLY A 120 9.77 2.27 -12.40
N ALA A 121 10.13 2.92 -13.50
CA ALA A 121 10.43 4.35 -13.52
C ALA A 121 9.18 5.20 -13.26
N ASP A 122 9.38 6.48 -13.00
CA ASP A 122 8.32 7.48 -12.91
C ASP A 122 7.40 7.41 -14.12
N CYS A 123 6.12 7.49 -13.89
CA CYS A 123 5.15 7.54 -14.99
C CYS A 123 3.84 8.22 -14.58
N GLU A 124 3.11 8.69 -15.58
CA GLU A 124 1.72 9.12 -15.42
C GLU A 124 0.77 7.94 -15.60
N ALA A 125 -0.27 7.90 -14.78
CA ALA A 125 -1.39 7.00 -14.93
C ALA A 125 -2.68 7.79 -15.12
N VAL A 126 -3.56 7.24 -15.95
CA VAL A 126 -4.95 7.68 -16.07
C VAL A 126 -5.82 6.57 -15.53
N ILE A 127 -6.56 6.86 -14.48
CA ILE A 127 -7.49 5.93 -13.86
C ILE A 127 -8.90 6.34 -14.30
N SER A 128 -9.67 5.38 -14.79
CA SER A 128 -11.03 5.55 -15.26
C SER A 128 -12.02 4.72 -14.46
N GLY A 129 -13.30 5.05 -14.57
CA GLY A 129 -14.36 4.35 -13.87
C GLY A 129 -14.57 4.83 -12.43
N ILE A 130 -14.05 6.01 -12.09
CA ILE A 130 -14.32 6.65 -10.80
C ILE A 130 -15.79 7.05 -10.75
N PRO A 131 -16.53 6.72 -9.69
CA PRO A 131 -17.93 7.08 -9.54
C PRO A 131 -18.17 8.60 -9.66
N ALA A 132 -19.28 8.98 -10.27
CA ALA A 132 -19.56 10.39 -10.59
C ALA A 132 -19.70 11.31 -9.38
N GLU A 133 -20.04 10.76 -8.24
CA GLU A 133 -20.12 11.45 -6.93
C GLU A 133 -18.76 11.82 -6.37
N VAL A 134 -17.70 11.10 -6.72
CA VAL A 134 -16.32 11.37 -6.26
C VAL A 134 -15.76 12.54 -7.09
N LYS A 135 -15.46 13.66 -6.43
CA LYS A 135 -14.94 14.86 -7.07
C LYS A 135 -13.45 15.07 -6.86
N GLU A 136 -12.92 14.50 -5.79
CA GLU A 136 -11.52 14.59 -5.42
C GLU A 136 -11.08 13.29 -4.75
N LEU A 137 -9.80 12.96 -4.91
CA LEU A 137 -9.17 11.82 -4.26
C LEU A 137 -7.92 12.31 -3.50
N LYS A 138 -7.75 11.88 -2.27
CA LYS A 138 -6.46 11.96 -1.58
C LYS A 138 -5.50 10.98 -2.22
N VAL A 139 -4.27 11.39 -2.39
CA VAL A 139 -3.18 10.57 -2.92
C VAL A 139 -2.12 10.43 -1.85
N TYR A 140 -1.87 9.21 -1.42
CA TYR A 140 -0.78 8.88 -0.51
C TYR A 140 0.35 8.20 -1.27
N VAL A 141 1.58 8.60 -0.98
CA VAL A 141 2.79 8.01 -1.59
C VAL A 141 3.75 7.58 -0.50
N THR A 142 4.20 6.34 -0.57
CA THR A 142 5.31 5.81 0.22
C THR A 142 6.41 5.28 -0.68
N ASN A 143 7.64 5.74 -0.45
CA ASN A 143 8.86 5.31 -1.13
C ASN A 143 10.08 5.55 -0.21
N THR A 144 11.29 5.56 -0.74
CA THR A 144 12.52 5.81 0.04
C THR A 144 12.63 7.23 0.61
N LYS A 145 11.82 8.19 0.14
CA LYS A 145 11.86 9.60 0.53
C LYS A 145 10.60 10.05 1.27
N ASP A 146 9.47 9.50 0.84
CA ASP A 146 8.14 9.90 1.30
C ASP A 146 7.51 8.78 2.15
N CYS A 147 6.96 9.15 3.30
CA CYS A 147 6.32 8.26 4.27
C CYS A 147 4.82 8.58 4.31
N MET A 148 4.02 7.95 3.45
CA MET A 148 2.59 8.21 3.31
C MET A 148 2.31 9.71 3.09
N LYS A 149 3.11 10.35 2.20
CA LYS A 149 2.97 11.75 1.86
C LYS A 149 1.62 11.98 1.18
N GLU A 150 0.85 12.90 1.73
CA GLU A 150 -0.50 13.23 1.25
C GLU A 150 -0.46 14.37 0.23
N THR A 151 -1.22 14.21 -0.84
CA THR A 151 -1.61 15.23 -1.80
C THR A 151 -3.07 14.98 -2.19
N ALA A 152 -3.63 15.80 -3.07
CA ALA A 152 -4.99 15.60 -3.60
C ALA A 152 -5.01 15.76 -5.12
N VAL A 153 -5.99 15.11 -5.77
CA VAL A 153 -6.20 15.18 -7.21
C VAL A 153 -7.68 15.25 -7.52
N LYS A 154 -8.07 16.13 -8.44
CA LYS A 154 -9.46 16.26 -8.88
C LYS A 154 -9.85 15.15 -9.84
N VAL A 155 -11.11 14.73 -9.74
CA VAL A 155 -11.74 13.79 -10.67
C VAL A 155 -12.53 14.57 -11.72
N GLU A 156 -12.22 14.36 -12.99
CA GLU A 156 -12.88 15.02 -14.10
C GLU A 156 -13.52 13.96 -15.01
N ASN A 157 -14.84 14.00 -15.13
CA ASN A 157 -15.62 13.04 -15.94
C ASN A 157 -15.33 11.56 -15.65
N GLY A 158 -15.18 11.21 -14.35
CA GLY A 158 -14.86 9.85 -13.92
C GLY A 158 -13.42 9.42 -14.22
N LEU A 159 -12.54 10.37 -14.52
CA LEU A 159 -11.12 10.16 -14.79
C LEU A 159 -10.27 10.93 -13.79
N VAL A 160 -9.15 10.34 -13.43
CA VAL A 160 -8.11 11.01 -12.65
C VAL A 160 -6.74 10.77 -13.30
N ARG A 161 -5.92 11.81 -13.33
CA ARG A 161 -4.52 11.75 -13.73
C ARG A 161 -3.65 11.83 -12.49
N VAL A 162 -2.76 10.87 -12.32
CA VAL A 162 -1.89 10.79 -11.15
C VAL A 162 -0.47 10.42 -11.56
N HIS A 163 0.48 11.11 -10.95
CA HIS A 163 1.89 10.77 -11.05
C HIS A 163 2.21 9.57 -10.15
N LEU A 164 2.84 8.54 -10.71
CA LEU A 164 3.32 7.37 -10.00
C LEU A 164 4.86 7.47 -9.92
N PRO A 165 5.43 7.89 -8.79
CA PRO A 165 6.88 7.91 -8.63
C PRO A 165 7.50 6.53 -8.84
N ALA A 166 8.77 6.49 -9.24
CA ALA A 166 9.51 5.24 -9.36
C ALA A 166 9.54 4.50 -8.01
N ILE A 167 9.45 3.16 -8.08
CA ILE A 167 9.67 2.29 -6.91
C ILE A 167 8.87 2.78 -5.70
N SER A 168 7.54 2.84 -5.85
CA SER A 168 6.66 3.43 -4.84
C SER A 168 5.36 2.67 -4.65
N PHE A 169 4.74 2.86 -3.48
CA PHE A 169 3.37 2.45 -3.19
C PHE A 169 2.48 3.69 -3.14
N ILE A 170 1.42 3.67 -3.92
CA ILE A 170 0.50 4.78 -4.11
C ILE A 170 -0.91 4.32 -3.72
N THR A 171 -1.64 5.16 -2.98
CA THR A 171 -3.04 4.95 -2.67
C THR A 171 -3.84 6.17 -3.04
N LEU A 172 -4.91 5.97 -3.79
CA LEU A 172 -5.95 6.96 -3.98
C LEU A 172 -7.11 6.60 -3.07
N LEU A 173 -7.61 7.58 -2.32
CA LEU A 173 -8.69 7.40 -1.35
C LEU A 173 -9.73 8.48 -1.56
N SER A 174 -11.00 8.09 -1.71
CA SER A 174 -12.09 9.07 -1.72
C SER A 174 -12.28 9.63 -0.33
N ASP A 175 -12.38 10.96 -0.24
CA ASP A 175 -12.89 11.63 0.97
C ASP A 175 -14.42 11.58 0.97
N LYS A 176 -14.98 11.65 2.17
CA LYS A 176 -16.42 11.85 2.35
C LYS A 176 -16.83 13.24 1.95
#